data_665b9ed74f8e05fe7050ae28a687686c
#
_entry.id   665b9ed74f8e05fe7050ae28a687686c
#
_cell.length_a   1.000
_cell.length_b   1.000
_cell.length_c   1.000
_cell.angle_alpha   90.00
_cell.angle_beta   90.00
_cell.angle_gamma   90.00
#
_symmetry.space_group_name_H-M   'P 1'
#
loop_
_entity.id
_entity.type
_entity.pdbx_description
1 polymer ?
#
loop_
_entity_poly.entity_id
_entity_poly.type
_entity_poly.pdbx_seq_one_letter_code
_entity_poly.pdbx_strand_id
1 'polypeptide(L)'
;MTLEKYTIKAQSVIQEAVNIAQRNAQQSIEPIHLLKAIIEKAGDITNFVFQKLGVNAAHIVNLTDAELQHQPKVQGGDPYLSTSCNQILLKAEDIAKELGDEFVAVEPLLLALLAVQSSASR
;
A
#
# COMPACT_ATOMS: atom_id res chain seq x y z
N MET A 1 3.85 -2.41 15.28
CA MET A 1 4.51 -1.75 14.12
C MET A 1 4.87 -0.32 14.49
N THR A 2 6.11 0.06 14.27
CA THR A 2 6.59 1.41 14.56
C THR A 2 6.53 2.24 13.29
N LEU A 3 5.88 3.39 13.33
CA LEU A 3 5.75 4.27 12.16
C LEU A 3 6.69 5.48 12.22
N GLU A 4 7.64 5.46 13.14
CA GLU A 4 8.56 6.60 13.34
C GLU A 4 9.43 6.92 12.13
N LYS A 5 9.72 5.91 11.31
CA LYS A 5 10.56 6.07 10.12
C LYS A 5 9.79 6.59 8.91
N TYR A 6 8.49 6.79 9.05
CA TYR A 6 7.62 7.19 7.94
C TYR A 6 7.21 8.64 8.07
N THR A 7 7.07 9.31 6.92
CA THR A 7 6.53 10.68 6.93
C THR A 7 5.10 10.65 7.48
N ILE A 8 4.61 11.79 7.92
CA ILE A 8 3.23 11.89 8.45
C ILE A 8 2.24 11.44 7.38
N LYS A 9 2.46 11.83 6.13
CA LYS A 9 1.59 11.42 5.03
C LYS A 9 1.61 9.91 4.84
N ALA A 10 2.78 9.30 4.88
CA ALA A 10 2.91 7.83 4.76
C ALA A 10 2.27 7.12 5.94
N GLN A 11 2.40 7.66 7.15
CA GLN A 11 1.71 7.10 8.32
C GLN A 11 0.19 7.13 8.12
N SER A 12 -0.32 8.23 7.57
CA SER A 12 -1.75 8.38 7.28
C SER A 12 -2.22 7.32 6.27
N VAL A 13 -1.41 7.05 5.26
CA VAL A 13 -1.72 6.02 4.26
C VAL A 13 -1.77 4.63 4.90
N ILE A 14 -0.78 4.30 5.73
CA ILE A 14 -0.73 3.00 6.39
C ILE A 14 -1.94 2.83 7.31
N GLN A 15 -2.28 3.88 8.07
CA GLN A 15 -3.45 3.84 8.95
C GLN A 15 -4.74 3.67 8.15
N GLU A 16 -4.84 4.31 7.00
CA GLU A 16 -6.01 4.15 6.13
C GLU A 16 -6.13 2.72 5.60
N ALA A 17 -4.99 2.07 5.31
CA ALA A 17 -5.02 0.67 4.89
C ALA A 17 -5.64 -0.21 5.99
N VAL A 18 -5.27 0.03 7.24
CA VAL A 18 -5.86 -0.67 8.39
C VAL A 18 -7.37 -0.40 8.45
N ASN A 19 -7.76 0.86 8.29
CA ASN A 19 -9.17 1.26 8.35
C ASN A 19 -9.99 0.60 7.24
N ILE A 20 -9.44 0.53 6.03
CA ILE A 20 -10.11 -0.11 4.89
C ILE A 20 -10.34 -1.60 5.19
N ALA A 21 -9.32 -2.29 5.70
CA ALA A 21 -9.45 -3.70 6.04
C ALA A 21 -10.54 -3.90 7.10
N GLN A 22 -10.55 -3.06 8.14
CA GLN A 22 -11.55 -3.16 9.20
C GLN A 22 -12.97 -2.89 8.69
N ARG A 23 -13.15 -1.89 7.84
CA ARG A 23 -14.47 -1.57 7.27
C ARG A 23 -15.02 -2.72 6.43
N ASN A 24 -14.13 -3.50 5.84
CA ASN A 24 -14.51 -4.63 4.99
C ASN A 24 -14.50 -5.96 5.74
N ALA A 25 -14.38 -5.92 7.06
CA ALA A 25 -14.32 -7.12 7.91
C ALA A 25 -13.20 -8.07 7.49
N GLN A 26 -12.06 -7.51 7.12
CA GLN A 26 -10.88 -8.25 6.67
C GLN A 26 -9.78 -8.07 7.70
N GLN A 27 -9.32 -9.17 8.27
CA GLN A 27 -8.35 -9.14 9.36
C GLN A 27 -6.93 -8.97 8.86
N SER A 28 -6.56 -9.66 7.77
CA SER A 28 -5.23 -9.55 7.18
C SER A 28 -5.15 -8.29 6.34
N ILE A 29 -4.20 -7.41 6.67
CA ILE A 29 -3.95 -6.19 5.90
C ILE A 29 -3.04 -6.56 4.74
N GLU A 30 -3.61 -6.59 3.54
CA GLU A 30 -2.95 -7.05 2.33
C GLU A 30 -2.45 -5.89 1.48
N PRO A 31 -1.55 -6.14 0.52
CA PRO A 31 -1.10 -5.09 -0.40
C PRO A 31 -2.24 -4.33 -1.07
N ILE A 32 -3.38 -4.99 -1.33
CA ILE A 32 -4.52 -4.35 -1.96
C ILE A 32 -5.10 -3.24 -1.08
N HIS A 33 -5.12 -3.43 0.24
CA HIS A 33 -5.56 -2.40 1.18
C HIS A 33 -4.61 -1.21 1.14
N LEU A 34 -3.32 -1.48 1.08
CA LEU A 34 -2.30 -0.44 1.03
C LEU A 34 -2.41 0.35 -0.28
N LEU A 35 -2.60 -0.35 -1.40
CA LEU A 35 -2.76 0.31 -2.69
C LEU A 35 -4.00 1.22 -2.71
N LYS A 36 -5.12 0.72 -2.21
CA LYS A 36 -6.35 1.53 -2.12
C LYS A 36 -6.13 2.77 -1.26
N ALA A 37 -5.44 2.61 -0.13
CA ALA A 37 -5.12 3.72 0.76
C ALA A 37 -4.25 4.78 0.06
N ILE A 38 -3.25 4.34 -0.71
CA ILE A 38 -2.39 5.26 -1.45
C ILE A 38 -3.20 6.03 -2.49
N ILE A 39 -4.08 5.33 -3.22
CA ILE A 39 -4.93 5.95 -4.23
C ILE A 39 -5.83 7.01 -3.59
N GLU A 40 -6.44 6.70 -2.46
CA GLU A 40 -7.37 7.62 -1.80
C GLU A 40 -6.67 8.82 -1.14
N LYS A 41 -5.53 8.58 -0.49
CA LYS A 41 -4.86 9.62 0.31
C LYS A 41 -3.79 10.37 -0.46
N ALA A 42 -3.26 9.79 -1.53
CA ALA A 42 -2.14 10.35 -2.28
C ALA A 42 -2.36 10.20 -3.79
N GLY A 43 -3.55 10.62 -4.25
CA GLY A 43 -3.94 10.48 -5.65
C GLY A 43 -3.00 11.18 -6.63
N ASP A 44 -2.44 12.31 -6.24
CA ASP A 44 -1.48 13.05 -7.06
C ASP A 44 -0.21 12.23 -7.29
N ILE A 45 0.30 11.58 -6.25
CA ILE A 45 1.49 10.71 -6.36
C ILE A 45 1.17 9.48 -7.21
N THR A 46 -0.02 8.89 -6.97
CA THR A 46 -0.49 7.73 -7.73
C THR A 46 -0.57 8.05 -9.21
N ASN A 47 -1.20 9.16 -9.55
CA ASN A 47 -1.35 9.59 -10.95
C ASN A 47 -0.01 9.85 -11.59
N PHE A 48 0.91 10.49 -10.88
CA PHE A 48 2.25 10.78 -11.38
C PHE A 48 3.00 9.49 -11.72
N VAL A 49 3.02 8.54 -10.78
CA VAL A 49 3.73 7.27 -10.95
C VAL A 49 3.11 6.44 -12.08
N PHE A 50 1.78 6.33 -12.10
CA PHE A 50 1.10 5.53 -13.14
C PHE A 50 1.28 6.14 -14.52
N GLN A 51 1.28 7.47 -14.62
CA GLN A 51 1.54 8.14 -15.88
C GLN A 51 2.95 7.84 -16.39
N LYS A 52 3.93 7.85 -15.48
CA LYS A 52 5.32 7.51 -15.82
C LYS A 52 5.45 6.08 -16.31
N LEU A 53 4.65 5.17 -15.74
CA LEU A 53 4.67 3.76 -16.12
C LEU A 53 3.81 3.45 -17.36
N GLY A 54 3.08 4.44 -17.85
CA GLY A 54 2.19 4.25 -18.99
C GLY A 54 0.97 3.42 -18.66
N VAL A 55 0.52 3.45 -17.41
CA VAL A 55 -0.61 2.67 -16.92
C VAL A 55 -1.83 3.56 -16.74
N ASN A 56 -3.00 3.05 -17.10
CA ASN A 56 -4.27 3.78 -16.94
C ASN A 56 -4.69 3.74 -15.47
N ALA A 57 -4.67 4.90 -14.81
CA ALA A 57 -4.98 5.00 -13.38
C ALA A 57 -6.41 4.56 -13.07
N ALA A 58 -7.39 4.94 -13.92
CA ALA A 58 -8.78 4.55 -13.71
C ALA A 58 -8.95 3.03 -13.76
N HIS A 59 -8.24 2.37 -14.65
CA HIS A 59 -8.29 0.92 -14.77
C HIS A 59 -7.74 0.26 -13.49
N ILE A 60 -6.63 0.80 -12.96
CA ILE A 60 -6.02 0.28 -11.73
C ILE A 60 -6.98 0.46 -10.54
N VAL A 61 -7.65 1.61 -10.45
CA VAL A 61 -8.65 1.85 -9.39
C VAL A 61 -9.77 0.82 -9.46
N ASN A 62 -10.28 0.56 -10.68
CA ASN A 62 -11.36 -0.41 -10.86
C ASN A 62 -10.92 -1.83 -10.49
N LEU A 63 -9.72 -2.23 -10.89
CA LEU A 63 -9.17 -3.54 -10.51
C LEU A 63 -8.97 -3.66 -9.01
N THR A 64 -8.50 -2.58 -8.38
CA THR A 64 -8.29 -2.54 -6.93
C THR A 64 -9.62 -2.74 -6.20
N ASP A 65 -10.65 -2.01 -6.60
CA ASP A 65 -11.97 -2.12 -5.99
C ASP A 65 -12.56 -3.52 -6.15
N ALA A 66 -12.39 -4.11 -7.34
CA ALA A 66 -12.86 -5.47 -7.59
C ALA A 66 -12.13 -6.48 -6.69
N GLU A 67 -10.81 -6.35 -6.58
CA GLU A 67 -10.01 -7.26 -5.76
C GLU A 67 -10.36 -7.16 -4.27
N LEU A 68 -10.68 -5.95 -3.79
CA LEU A 68 -11.09 -5.78 -2.40
C LEU A 68 -12.35 -6.60 -2.07
N GLN A 69 -13.25 -6.75 -3.04
CA GLN A 69 -14.47 -7.54 -2.84
C GLN A 69 -14.17 -9.04 -2.70
N HIS A 70 -13.05 -9.50 -3.24
CA HIS A 70 -12.67 -10.91 -3.23
C HIS A 70 -11.85 -11.32 -2.02
N GLN A 71 -11.40 -10.36 -1.22
CA GLN A 71 -10.62 -10.69 -0.03
C GLN A 71 -11.50 -11.40 1.02
N PRO A 72 -10.96 -12.41 1.71
CA PRO A 72 -11.73 -13.14 2.73
C PRO A 72 -12.21 -12.22 3.84
N LYS A 73 -13.42 -12.45 4.31
CA LYS A 73 -14.01 -11.72 5.43
C LYS A 73 -14.01 -12.60 6.66
N VAL A 74 -13.62 -12.02 7.79
CA VAL A 74 -13.51 -12.73 9.07
C VAL A 74 -14.17 -11.88 10.15
N GLN A 75 -14.90 -12.54 11.03
CA GLN A 75 -15.52 -11.84 12.16
C GLN A 75 -14.57 -11.85 13.35
N GLY A 76 -14.34 -10.67 13.90
CA GLY A 76 -13.52 -10.51 15.09
C GLY A 76 -12.04 -10.61 14.80
N GLY A 77 -11.25 -10.55 15.85
CA GLY A 77 -9.80 -10.60 15.77
C GLY A 77 -9.18 -9.24 15.48
N ASP A 78 -7.93 -9.08 15.90
CA ASP A 78 -7.20 -7.86 15.68
C ASP A 78 -6.59 -7.86 14.27
N PRO A 79 -6.56 -6.72 13.58
CA PRO A 79 -5.93 -6.65 12.27
C PRO A 79 -4.42 -6.86 12.38
N TYR A 80 -3.85 -7.49 11.37
CA TYR A 80 -2.40 -7.71 11.30
C TYR A 80 -1.91 -7.53 9.87
N LEU A 81 -0.64 -7.15 9.73
CA LEU A 81 -0.02 -7.01 8.41
C LEU A 81 0.32 -8.38 7.84
N SER A 82 -0.06 -8.62 6.59
CA SER A 82 0.34 -9.85 5.91
C SER A 82 1.86 -9.87 5.70
N THR A 83 2.39 -11.06 5.40
CA THR A 83 3.81 -11.20 5.08
C THR A 83 4.17 -10.31 3.89
N SER A 84 3.32 -10.26 2.87
CA SER A 84 3.55 -9.41 1.70
C SER A 84 3.61 -7.94 2.07
N CYS A 85 2.74 -7.46 2.95
CA CYS A 85 2.78 -6.08 3.41
C CYS A 85 4.06 -5.78 4.18
N ASN A 86 4.51 -6.70 5.02
CA ASN A 86 5.78 -6.53 5.73
C ASN A 86 6.96 -6.42 4.76
N GLN A 87 6.96 -7.23 3.71
CA GLN A 87 7.98 -7.16 2.67
C GLN A 87 7.96 -5.82 1.94
N ILE A 88 6.77 -5.29 1.67
CA ILE A 88 6.62 -3.97 1.04
C ILE A 88 7.21 -2.89 1.93
N LEU A 89 6.92 -2.92 3.23
CA LEU A 89 7.46 -1.92 4.15
C LEU A 89 8.98 -1.97 4.22
N LEU A 90 9.55 -3.16 4.28
CA LEU A 90 11.00 -3.34 4.29
C LEU A 90 11.63 -2.82 2.98
N LYS A 91 11.01 -3.13 1.85
CA LYS A 91 11.50 -2.67 0.55
C LYS A 91 11.41 -1.16 0.45
N ALA A 92 10.34 -0.55 0.99
CA ALA A 92 10.19 0.90 1.01
C ALA A 92 11.30 1.57 1.81
N GLU A 93 11.70 0.98 2.93
CA GLU A 93 12.81 1.49 3.72
C GLU A 93 14.12 1.44 2.94
N ASP A 94 14.35 0.35 2.19
CA ASP A 94 15.53 0.23 1.34
C ASP A 94 15.57 1.29 0.25
N ILE A 95 14.43 1.52 -0.41
CA ILE A 95 14.32 2.53 -1.46
C ILE A 95 14.58 3.92 -0.90
N ALA A 96 13.99 4.25 0.25
CA ALA A 96 14.21 5.55 0.88
C ALA A 96 15.69 5.75 1.21
N LYS A 97 16.35 4.72 1.69
CA LYS A 97 17.77 4.75 2.01
C LYS A 97 18.62 5.02 0.78
N GLU A 98 18.32 4.35 -0.33
CA GLU A 98 19.01 4.55 -1.61
C GLU A 98 18.84 5.98 -2.12
N LEU A 99 17.70 6.60 -1.85
CA LEU A 99 17.41 7.98 -2.24
C LEU A 99 18.04 9.00 -1.28
N GLY A 100 18.62 8.53 -0.18
CA GLY A 100 19.21 9.41 0.82
C GLY A 100 18.18 10.07 1.71
N ASP A 101 16.98 9.54 1.78
CA ASP A 101 15.90 10.09 2.59
C ASP A 101 15.97 9.58 4.03
N GLU A 102 15.73 10.47 4.98
CA GLU A 102 15.70 10.10 6.39
C GLU A 102 14.40 9.35 6.73
N PHE A 103 13.30 9.73 6.09
CA PHE A 103 11.98 9.14 6.35
C PHE A 103 11.41 8.52 5.08
N VAL A 104 10.60 7.47 5.27
CA VAL A 104 9.93 6.79 4.15
C VAL A 104 8.68 7.58 3.78
N ALA A 105 8.69 8.13 2.56
CA ALA A 105 7.55 8.87 2.01
C ALA A 105 6.63 7.92 1.23
N VAL A 106 5.52 8.47 0.73
CA VAL A 106 4.51 7.69 0.01
C VAL A 106 5.05 7.13 -1.31
N GLU A 107 5.87 7.90 -2.05
CA GLU A 107 6.38 7.43 -3.34
C GLU A 107 7.24 6.17 -3.20
N PRO A 108 8.24 6.10 -2.31
CA PRO A 108 8.95 4.84 -2.06
C PRO A 108 8.02 3.70 -1.64
N LEU A 109 6.97 4.00 -0.88
CA LEU A 109 6.01 3.00 -0.45
C LEU A 109 5.27 2.41 -1.65
N LEU A 110 4.81 3.27 -2.57
CA LEU A 110 4.14 2.83 -3.79
C LEU A 110 5.08 2.04 -4.70
N LEU A 111 6.31 2.51 -4.88
CA LEU A 111 7.30 1.82 -5.69
C LEU A 111 7.61 0.43 -5.11
N ALA A 112 7.72 0.33 -3.79
CA ALA A 112 7.95 -0.94 -3.12
C ALA A 112 6.79 -1.91 -3.34
N LEU A 113 5.56 -1.41 -3.23
CA LEU A 113 4.36 -2.19 -3.45
C LEU A 113 4.35 -2.78 -4.86
N LEU A 114 4.62 -1.94 -5.86
CA LEU A 114 4.64 -2.37 -7.25
C LEU A 114 5.75 -3.41 -7.51
N ALA A 115 6.92 -3.20 -6.91
CA ALA A 115 8.05 -4.12 -7.06
C ALA A 115 7.75 -5.49 -6.45
N VAL A 116 7.21 -5.53 -5.24
CA VAL A 116 6.89 -6.77 -4.54
C VAL A 116 5.78 -7.53 -5.27
N GLN A 117 4.72 -6.83 -5.69
CA GLN A 117 3.62 -7.45 -6.41
C GLN A 117 4.04 -7.96 -7.77
N SER A 118 4.90 -7.23 -8.46
CA SER A 118 5.43 -7.65 -9.76
C SER A 118 6.22 -8.95 -9.63
N SER A 119 7.05 -9.07 -8.58
CA SER A 119 7.81 -10.29 -8.30
C SER A 119 6.89 -11.45 -7.95
N ALA A 120 5.83 -11.19 -7.18
CA ALA A 120 4.89 -12.23 -6.76
C ALA A 120 4.05 -12.78 -7.91
N SER A 121 3.80 -11.96 -8.95
CA SER A 121 2.98 -12.38 -10.07
C SER A 121 3.74 -13.20 -11.13
N ARG A 122 5.02 -13.43 -10.91
CA ARG A 122 5.82 -14.30 -11.78
C ARG A 122 5.79 -15.74 -11.23
#